data_4da1472db47fa346004d89c32e492f16
#
_entry.id   4da1472db47fa346004d89c32e492f16
#
_cell.length_a   1.000
_cell.length_b   1.000
_cell.length_c   1.000
_cell.angle_alpha   90.00
_cell.angle_beta   90.00
_cell.angle_gamma   90.00
#
_symmetry.space_group_name_H-M   'P 1'
#
loop_
_entity.id
_entity.type
_entity.pdbx_description
1 polymer ?
#
loop_
_entity_poly.entity_id
_entity_poly.type
_entity_poly.pdbx_seq_one_letter_code
_entity_poly.pdbx_strand_id
1 'polypeptide(L)'
;MPGHITPITLQLVGPQSWTEVPALLCYDPADPFAVRIAFGESGEPDHEADDGIAWLVGRELLQTGLERPTGDGDVRVWPARATTDVLFLHLRAPSGEALFELSRATVAAFLRHTEALVPFGSESALLPLDEELDALLQNGGPDAPGH
;
A
#
# COMPACT_ATOMS: atom_id res chain seq x y z
N MET A 1 4.15 -7.96 -15.90
CA MET A 1 5.29 -7.43 -15.15
C MET A 1 5.20 -7.92 -13.72
N PRO A 2 6.25 -8.52 -13.21
CA PRO A 2 6.18 -9.05 -11.85
C PRO A 2 6.12 -7.95 -10.82
N GLY A 3 5.44 -8.22 -9.74
CA GLY A 3 5.37 -7.30 -8.65
C GLY A 3 6.49 -7.54 -7.64
N HIS A 4 6.29 -7.01 -6.45
CA HIS A 4 7.28 -7.15 -5.39
C HIS A 4 6.57 -7.48 -4.10
N ILE A 5 7.12 -8.42 -3.35
CA ILE A 5 6.55 -8.86 -2.09
C ILE A 5 7.64 -8.83 -1.03
N THR A 6 7.33 -8.22 0.11
CA THR A 6 8.25 -8.17 1.24
C THR A 6 7.55 -8.69 2.48
N PRO A 7 8.09 -9.72 3.14
CA PRO A 7 7.56 -10.13 4.44
C PRO A 7 7.85 -9.06 5.49
N ILE A 8 6.94 -8.89 6.41
CA ILE A 8 7.10 -7.94 7.49
C ILE A 8 6.36 -8.45 8.71
N THR A 9 6.89 -8.17 9.89
CA THR A 9 6.19 -8.47 11.12
C THR A 9 5.68 -7.18 11.71
N LEU A 10 4.37 -7.12 11.93
CA LEU A 10 3.77 -5.97 12.59
C LEU A 10 3.57 -6.30 14.06
N GLN A 11 3.59 -5.26 14.89
CA GLN A 11 3.26 -5.40 16.30
C GLN A 11 1.90 -4.77 16.51
N LEU A 12 0.91 -5.60 16.80
CA LEU A 12 -0.42 -5.08 17.12
C LEU A 12 -0.38 -4.54 18.54
N VAL A 13 -0.67 -3.25 18.68
CA VAL A 13 -0.61 -2.58 19.96
C VAL A 13 -1.92 -2.83 20.70
N GLY A 14 -1.85 -3.52 21.83
CA GLY A 14 -3.00 -3.76 22.67
C GLY A 14 -2.87 -3.03 23.98
N PRO A 15 -3.95 -3.05 24.79
CA PRO A 15 -3.93 -2.30 26.07
C PRO A 15 -2.97 -2.89 27.08
N GLN A 16 -2.66 -4.18 27.01
CA GLN A 16 -1.80 -4.80 28.00
C GLN A 16 -0.69 -5.63 27.40
N SER A 17 -0.70 -5.83 26.09
CA SER A 17 0.30 -6.66 25.46
C SER A 17 0.39 -6.32 23.99
N TRP A 18 1.48 -6.74 23.39
CA TRP A 18 1.74 -6.53 21.97
C TRP A 18 1.76 -7.89 21.32
N THR A 19 1.08 -8.01 20.21
CA THR A 19 0.97 -9.27 19.49
C THR A 19 1.67 -9.14 18.15
N GLU A 20 2.56 -10.08 17.86
CA GLU A 20 3.22 -10.11 16.55
C GLU A 20 2.25 -10.66 15.52
N VAL A 21 2.16 -9.95 14.41
CA VAL A 21 1.30 -10.34 13.30
C VAL A 21 2.15 -10.42 12.06
N PRO A 22 2.39 -11.62 11.51
CA PRO A 22 3.12 -11.73 10.25
C PRO A 22 2.25 -11.21 9.11
N ALA A 23 2.91 -10.59 8.14
CA ALA A 23 2.19 -10.01 7.02
C ALA A 23 3.10 -9.94 5.80
N LEU A 24 2.50 -9.64 4.67
CA LEU A 24 3.22 -9.41 3.43
C LEU A 24 2.84 -8.04 2.90
N LEU A 25 3.84 -7.27 2.51
CA LEU A 25 3.64 -6.06 1.73
C LEU A 25 3.74 -6.44 0.26
N CYS A 26 2.68 -6.23 -0.48
CA CYS A 26 2.59 -6.67 -1.87
C CYS A 26 2.32 -5.49 -2.79
N TYR A 27 3.08 -5.40 -3.87
CA TYR A 27 2.88 -4.38 -4.88
C TYR A 27 2.76 -5.02 -6.24
N ASP A 28 1.73 -4.61 -6.98
CA ASP A 28 1.46 -5.09 -8.33
C ASP A 28 1.45 -3.89 -9.26
N PRO A 29 2.35 -3.83 -10.26
CA PRO A 29 2.34 -2.71 -11.20
C PRO A 29 1.03 -2.53 -11.95
N ALA A 30 0.21 -3.57 -12.03
CA ALA A 30 -1.11 -3.45 -12.64
C ALA A 30 -2.07 -2.63 -11.78
N ASP A 31 -1.74 -2.45 -10.50
CA ASP A 31 -2.48 -1.59 -9.59
C ASP A 31 -1.48 -0.65 -8.92
N PRO A 32 -0.94 0.31 -9.66
CA PRO A 32 0.25 1.03 -9.25
C PRO A 32 0.06 2.02 -8.11
N PHE A 33 -1.17 2.38 -7.79
CA PHE A 33 -1.42 3.32 -6.71
C PHE A 33 -1.51 2.68 -5.34
N ALA A 34 -1.65 1.36 -5.28
CA ALA A 34 -1.96 0.69 -4.03
C ALA A 34 -0.87 -0.27 -3.59
N VAL A 35 -0.77 -0.44 -2.27
CA VAL A 35 0.01 -1.49 -1.66
C VAL A 35 -0.98 -2.37 -0.89
N ARG A 36 -0.86 -3.66 -1.09
CA ARG A 36 -1.72 -4.62 -0.39
C ARG A 36 -0.95 -5.14 0.82
N ILE A 37 -1.56 -5.02 1.97
CA ILE A 37 -1.00 -5.58 3.20
C ILE A 37 -1.82 -6.82 3.54
N ALA A 38 -1.20 -7.98 3.39
CA ALA A 38 -1.87 -9.25 3.63
C ALA A 38 -1.48 -9.76 5.00
N PHE A 39 -2.42 -9.71 5.94
CA PHE A 39 -2.17 -10.07 7.32
C PHE A 39 -2.30 -11.58 7.50
N GLY A 40 -1.49 -12.11 8.41
CA GLY A 40 -1.54 -13.52 8.72
C GLY A 40 -0.83 -14.41 7.74
N GLU A 41 -0.14 -13.84 6.74
CA GLU A 41 0.58 -14.60 5.74
C GLU A 41 2.07 -14.47 5.98
N SER A 42 2.78 -15.56 5.77
CA SER A 42 4.22 -15.60 5.99
C SER A 42 4.99 -15.89 4.72
N GLY A 43 4.33 -15.81 3.58
CA GLY A 43 5.00 -16.08 2.33
C GLY A 43 5.06 -17.53 1.95
N GLU A 44 4.45 -18.41 2.71
CA GLU A 44 4.44 -19.82 2.40
C GLU A 44 3.43 -20.13 1.31
N PRO A 45 3.84 -20.82 0.25
CA PRO A 45 2.99 -20.95 -0.93
C PRO A 45 1.76 -21.81 -0.73
N ASP A 46 1.77 -22.72 0.24
CA ASP A 46 0.62 -23.58 0.50
C ASP A 46 -0.32 -23.03 1.56
N HIS A 47 -0.07 -21.80 1.98
CA HIS A 47 -0.96 -21.17 2.93
C HIS A 47 -2.25 -20.76 2.24
N GLU A 48 -3.36 -21.07 2.86
CA GLU A 48 -4.65 -20.76 2.25
C GLU A 48 -4.90 -19.27 2.28
N ALA A 49 -4.90 -18.67 1.11
CA ALA A 49 -5.01 -17.23 1.00
C ALA A 49 -6.37 -16.70 1.41
N ASP A 50 -7.38 -17.54 1.39
CA ASP A 50 -8.73 -17.10 1.71
C ASP A 50 -8.92 -16.82 3.19
N ASP A 51 -8.01 -17.28 4.03
CA ASP A 51 -8.09 -16.99 5.45
C ASP A 51 -7.47 -15.65 5.80
N GLY A 52 -6.77 -15.05 4.87
CA GLY A 52 -6.06 -13.81 5.13
C GLY A 52 -6.93 -12.60 5.00
N ILE A 53 -6.67 -11.63 5.86
CA ILE A 53 -7.27 -10.32 5.76
C ILE A 53 -6.28 -9.42 5.03
N ALA A 54 -6.77 -8.69 4.04
CA ALA A 54 -5.89 -7.80 3.30
C ALA A 54 -6.48 -6.38 3.31
N TRP A 55 -5.59 -5.41 3.38
CA TRP A 55 -5.94 -4.00 3.27
C TRP A 55 -5.19 -3.40 2.10
N LEU A 56 -5.90 -2.57 1.35
CA LEU A 56 -5.26 -1.78 0.30
C LEU A 56 -4.97 -0.40 0.86
N VAL A 57 -3.72 -0.01 0.78
CA VAL A 57 -3.25 1.27 1.32
C VAL A 57 -2.57 2.02 0.17
N GLY A 58 -2.83 3.31 0.07
CA GLY A 58 -2.21 4.09 -0.98
C GLY A 58 -0.68 4.07 -0.89
N ARG A 59 -0.03 3.84 -2.02
CA ARG A 59 1.42 3.84 -2.05
C ARG A 59 1.97 5.21 -1.64
N GLU A 60 1.36 6.27 -2.14
CA GLU A 60 1.78 7.61 -1.79
C GLU A 60 1.55 7.92 -0.32
N LEU A 61 0.48 7.36 0.24
CA LEU A 61 0.19 7.52 1.66
C LEU A 61 1.31 6.95 2.51
N LEU A 62 1.79 5.75 2.16
CA LEU A 62 2.90 5.15 2.88
C LEU A 62 4.16 5.97 2.73
N GLN A 63 4.43 6.46 1.51
CA GLN A 63 5.63 7.27 1.26
C GLN A 63 5.60 8.54 2.10
N THR A 64 4.47 9.22 2.13
CA THR A 64 4.33 10.45 2.92
C THR A 64 4.44 10.12 4.40
N GLY A 65 3.85 9.01 4.83
CA GLY A 65 3.85 8.62 6.24
C GLY A 65 5.22 8.28 6.78
N LEU A 66 6.19 8.01 5.93
CA LEU A 66 7.55 7.84 6.40
C LEU A 66 8.12 9.12 7.00
N GLU A 67 7.62 10.26 6.58
CA GLU A 67 8.18 11.56 6.95
C GLU A 67 7.29 12.35 7.90
N ARG A 68 5.97 12.20 7.79
CA ARG A 68 5.05 12.99 8.58
C ARG A 68 3.70 12.31 8.66
N PRO A 69 2.89 12.66 9.67
CA PRO A 69 1.55 12.06 9.76
C PRO A 69 0.74 12.33 8.52
N THR A 70 0.05 11.30 8.05
CA THR A 70 -0.76 11.41 6.87
C THR A 70 -1.92 10.42 6.98
N GLY A 71 -2.96 10.65 6.19
CA GLY A 71 -4.12 9.81 6.19
C GLY A 71 -5.33 10.57 6.68
N ASP A 72 -6.48 10.19 6.12
CA ASP A 72 -7.69 10.92 6.40
C ASP A 72 -8.85 9.96 6.21
N GLY A 73 -9.18 9.26 7.26
CA GLY A 73 -10.24 8.28 7.20
C GLY A 73 -9.79 6.97 7.81
N ASP A 74 -9.95 5.90 7.05
CA ASP A 74 -9.78 4.56 7.60
C ASP A 74 -8.33 4.13 7.73
N VAL A 75 -7.41 4.82 7.09
CA VAL A 75 -5.99 4.47 7.13
C VAL A 75 -5.20 5.70 7.49
N ARG A 76 -4.39 5.59 8.54
CA ARG A 76 -3.48 6.65 8.95
C ARG A 76 -2.10 6.09 9.18
N VAL A 77 -1.07 6.84 8.80
CA VAL A 77 0.32 6.42 8.91
C VAL A 77 1.11 7.60 9.46
N TRP A 78 1.98 7.34 10.43
CA TRP A 78 2.86 8.41 10.92
C TRP A 78 4.14 7.79 11.49
N PRO A 79 5.26 8.52 11.38
CA PRO A 79 6.51 8.03 11.95
C PRO A 79 6.55 8.29 13.45
N ALA A 80 7.23 7.41 14.17
CA ALA A 80 7.54 7.67 15.55
C ALA A 80 8.65 8.71 15.62
N ARG A 81 9.13 8.98 16.82
CA ARG A 81 10.17 9.98 16.99
C ARG A 81 11.43 9.57 16.22
N ALA A 82 12.21 10.57 15.84
CA ALA A 82 13.26 10.43 14.84
C ALA A 82 14.33 9.39 15.19
N THR A 83 14.49 9.05 16.44
CA THR A 83 15.54 8.12 16.84
C THR A 83 15.14 6.66 16.81
N THR A 84 13.90 6.36 16.43
CA THR A 84 13.41 4.99 16.44
C THR A 84 13.05 4.55 15.02
N ASP A 85 13.21 3.25 14.77
CA ASP A 85 12.83 2.65 13.51
C ASP A 85 11.38 2.17 13.59
N VAL A 86 10.47 3.08 13.90
CA VAL A 86 9.08 2.72 14.09
C VAL A 86 8.18 3.60 13.25
N LEU A 87 7.29 2.94 12.53
CA LEU A 87 6.23 3.57 11.77
C LEU A 87 4.92 3.06 12.36
N PHE A 88 3.95 3.95 12.55
CA PHE A 88 2.64 3.55 13.03
C PHE A 88 1.67 3.46 11.88
N LEU A 89 0.84 2.43 11.91
CA LEU A 89 -0.23 2.21 10.94
C LEU A 89 -1.53 2.00 11.72
N HIS A 90 -2.49 2.87 11.50
CA HIS A 90 -3.79 2.77 12.14
C HIS A 90 -4.84 2.45 11.10
N LEU A 91 -5.57 1.37 11.33
CA LEU A 91 -6.62 0.92 10.44
C LEU A 91 -7.95 0.95 11.17
N ARG A 92 -8.98 1.45 10.51
CA ARG A 92 -10.32 1.53 11.07
C ARG A 92 -11.32 0.87 10.13
N ALA A 93 -12.17 0.04 10.68
CA ALA A 93 -13.25 -0.63 9.96
C ALA A 93 -14.51 -0.52 10.80
N PRO A 94 -15.70 -0.78 10.23
CA PRO A 94 -16.92 -0.75 11.03
C PRO A 94 -16.88 -1.68 12.23
N SER A 95 -16.13 -2.78 12.12
CA SER A 95 -16.01 -3.75 13.21
C SER A 95 -15.01 -3.33 14.29
N GLY A 96 -14.24 -2.26 14.08
CA GLY A 96 -13.27 -1.82 15.07
C GLY A 96 -12.06 -1.21 14.43
N GLU A 97 -11.02 -1.00 15.25
CA GLU A 97 -9.80 -0.38 14.76
C GLU A 97 -8.59 -1.10 15.34
N ALA A 98 -7.47 -0.97 14.66
CA ALA A 98 -6.22 -1.59 15.07
C ALA A 98 -5.07 -0.63 14.84
N LEU A 99 -4.13 -0.63 15.78
CA LEU A 99 -2.92 0.16 15.68
C LEU A 99 -1.73 -0.79 15.62
N PHE A 100 -0.90 -0.62 14.63
CA PHE A 100 0.28 -1.46 14.44
C PHE A 100 1.54 -0.63 14.47
N GLU A 101 2.61 -1.24 14.97
CA GLU A 101 3.95 -0.73 14.78
C GLU A 101 4.68 -1.61 13.79
N LEU A 102 5.43 -0.99 12.93
CA LEU A 102 6.22 -1.73 11.95
C LEU A 102 7.53 -1.00 11.69
N SER A 103 8.48 -1.71 11.08
CA SER A 103 9.78 -1.13 10.80
C SER A 103 9.68 -0.10 9.70
N ARG A 104 10.07 1.13 10.03
CA ARG A 104 10.11 2.20 9.04
C ARG A 104 11.10 1.87 7.94
N ALA A 105 12.25 1.31 8.29
CA ALA A 105 13.28 0.96 7.30
C ALA A 105 12.78 -0.10 6.33
N THR A 106 12.02 -1.08 6.82
CA THR A 106 11.48 -2.12 5.97
C THR A 106 10.48 -1.54 4.97
N VAL A 107 9.60 -0.67 5.45
CA VAL A 107 8.63 -0.04 4.56
C VAL A 107 9.34 0.85 3.55
N ALA A 108 10.34 1.60 3.98
CA ALA A 108 11.10 2.47 3.07
C ALA A 108 11.80 1.65 1.98
N ALA A 109 12.39 0.52 2.36
CA ALA A 109 13.04 -0.34 1.38
C ALA A 109 12.03 -0.92 0.39
N PHE A 110 10.88 -1.35 0.91
CA PHE A 110 9.82 -1.87 0.05
C PHE A 110 9.39 -0.80 -0.97
N LEU A 111 9.19 0.43 -0.51
CA LEU A 111 8.74 1.49 -1.39
C LEU A 111 9.79 1.84 -2.45
N ARG A 112 11.08 1.73 -2.12
CA ARG A 112 12.11 1.91 -3.12
C ARG A 112 12.04 0.85 -4.21
N HIS A 113 11.72 -0.39 -3.84
CA HIS A 113 11.52 -1.44 -4.83
C HIS A 113 10.31 -1.15 -5.70
N THR A 114 9.22 -0.65 -5.13
CA THR A 114 8.04 -0.32 -5.93
C THR A 114 8.35 0.84 -6.88
N GLU A 115 9.17 1.80 -6.44
CA GLU A 115 9.52 2.93 -7.29
C GLU A 115 10.37 2.49 -8.47
N ALA A 116 11.22 1.48 -8.28
CA ALA A 116 11.99 0.94 -9.38
C ALA A 116 11.09 0.27 -10.42
N LEU A 117 9.96 -0.27 -9.99
CA LEU A 117 8.99 -0.87 -10.92
C LEU A 117 8.12 0.18 -11.58
N VAL A 118 7.62 1.13 -10.80
CA VAL A 118 6.75 2.19 -11.29
C VAL A 118 7.15 3.47 -10.55
N PRO A 119 7.88 4.38 -11.20
CA PRO A 119 8.30 5.61 -10.53
C PRO A 119 7.10 6.41 -10.02
N PHE A 120 7.29 7.05 -8.86
CA PHE A 120 6.25 7.89 -8.31
C PHE A 120 5.91 9.01 -9.30
N GLY A 121 4.62 9.21 -9.50
CA GLY A 121 4.15 10.20 -10.44
C GLY A 121 3.87 9.67 -11.82
N SER A 122 4.26 8.42 -12.12
CA SER A 122 4.00 7.83 -13.42
C SER A 122 2.97 6.71 -13.38
N GLU A 123 2.27 6.58 -12.25
CA GLU A 123 1.32 5.47 -12.08
C GLU A 123 0.22 5.50 -13.13
N SER A 124 -0.26 6.66 -13.48
CA SER A 124 -1.37 6.79 -14.43
C SER A 124 -1.03 6.25 -15.81
N ALA A 125 0.24 6.27 -16.18
CA ALA A 125 0.66 5.84 -17.50
C ALA A 125 0.48 4.34 -17.70
N LEU A 126 0.32 3.58 -16.63
CA LEU A 126 0.19 2.13 -16.71
C LEU A 126 -1.25 1.63 -16.60
N LEU A 127 -2.20 2.54 -16.41
CA LEU A 127 -3.60 2.15 -16.25
C LEU A 127 -4.27 2.03 -17.62
N PRO A 128 -4.91 0.90 -17.91
CA PRO A 128 -5.63 0.77 -19.19
C PRO A 128 -6.71 1.83 -19.41
N LEU A 129 -7.30 2.29 -18.32
CA LEU A 129 -8.32 3.32 -18.41
C LEU A 129 -7.78 4.59 -19.05
N ASP A 130 -6.55 4.96 -18.72
CA ASP A 130 -5.92 6.14 -19.32
C ASP A 130 -5.77 5.96 -20.82
N GLU A 131 -5.38 4.79 -21.26
CA GLU A 131 -5.24 4.54 -22.69
C GLU A 131 -6.58 4.61 -23.38
N GLU A 132 -7.61 4.07 -22.75
CA GLU A 132 -8.95 4.14 -23.33
C GLU A 132 -9.46 5.57 -23.40
N LEU A 133 -9.21 6.36 -22.39
CA LEU A 133 -9.62 7.77 -22.41
C LEU A 133 -8.87 8.54 -23.46
N ASP A 134 -7.58 8.30 -23.61
CA ASP A 134 -6.81 8.96 -24.65
C ASP A 134 -7.33 8.61 -26.02
N ALA A 135 -7.65 7.35 -26.26
CA ALA A 135 -8.19 6.93 -27.54
C ALA A 135 -9.52 7.60 -27.82
N LEU A 136 -10.37 7.70 -26.82
CA LEU A 136 -11.65 8.36 -26.98
C LEU A 136 -11.49 9.84 -27.28
N LEU A 137 -10.57 10.50 -26.60
CA LEU A 137 -10.35 11.93 -26.79
C LEU A 137 -9.73 12.23 -28.16
N GLN A 138 -8.95 11.30 -28.68
CA GLN A 138 -8.32 11.51 -29.98
C GLN A 138 -9.20 11.13 -31.14
N ASN A 139 -10.11 10.21 -30.98
CA ASN A 139 -10.94 9.70 -32.06
C ASN A 139 -12.36 10.25 -32.05
N GLY A 140 -12.74 10.80 -31.00
CA GLY A 140 -14.05 11.19 -30.88
C GLY A 140 -14.19 12.61 -30.87
N GLY A 141 -13.86 12.61 -30.89
CA GLY A 141 -14.22 13.45 -30.69
C GLY A 141 -15.33 14.24 -30.94
N PRO A 142 -15.73 14.07 -31.39
CA PRO A 142 -16.25 14.53 -31.52
C PRO A 142 -16.59 14.91 -31.80
N ASP A 143 -16.31 14.94 -32.22
CA ASP A 143 -16.40 15.08 -32.42
C ASP A 143 -16.35 14.98 -32.34
N ALA A 144 -16.33 15.44 -32.65
CA ALA A 144 -16.15 15.49 -32.66
C ALA A 144 -16.02 15.37 -32.53
N PRO A 145 -15.94 15.85 -32.91
CA PRO A 145 -15.54 15.78 -32.90
C PRO A 145 -15.33 15.51 -32.58
N GLY A 146 -15.41 16.03 -32.94
CA GLY A 146 -15.06 15.77 -32.81
C GLY A 146 -14.83 15.43 -32.37
N HIS A 147 -14.78 15.80 -32.86
CA HIS A 147 -14.58 15.58 -32.58
C HIS A 147 -14.69 15.61 -32.29
#